data_64a12d462110916be2187b6a4a11e33c
#
_entry.id   64a12d462110916be2187b6a4a11e33c
#
_cell.length_a   1.000
_cell.length_b   1.000
_cell.length_c   1.000
_cell.angle_alpha   90.00
_cell.angle_beta   90.00
_cell.angle_gamma   90.00
#
_symmetry.space_group_name_H-M   'P 1'
#
loop_
_entity.id
_entity.type
_entity.pdbx_description
1 polymer ?
#
loop_
_entity_poly.entity_id
_entity_poly.type
_entity_poly.pdbx_seq_one_letter_code
_entity_poly.pdbx_strand_id
1 'polypeptide(L)'
;GSEMCIRDSITEIPYTMIGANIGKFISDVVSLIETKKTTDIVDISNESSKEGIRIVLELKKNADVKNLENLLYKKTKLEDTFGVNMLAIVDGRPETLGIKDIIKHHINFQYELATRKYTTLLEKEKANREIKEGLIRACDIIDLIIEILRGSANLKMAKDCLVNGNVEGIKFKSEQSKKQASGLDFTERQAGAILEMRLYKLIGLEILNLQKEYDECVKKIEKYEKILGSRKEMAKVIKSDLLNIKKEYGVERRTVIEDGEAAVFEEKKIPEMEVMFIMDRFGYARTIDMAAFERNKDAVFNENKYVIPV
;
A
#
# COMPACT_ATOMS: atom_id res chain seq x y z
N GLY A 1 -5.96 45.83 14.73
CA GLY A 1 -5.09 45.28 13.75
C GLY A 1 -4.96 46.15 12.52
N SER A 2 -3.76 46.42 12.08
CA SER A 2 -3.52 47.22 10.88
C SER A 2 -3.98 46.43 9.66
N GLU A 3 -4.91 46.99 8.88
CA GLU A 3 -5.38 46.51 7.58
C GLU A 3 -4.31 46.60 6.46
N MET A 4 -3.02 46.57 6.81
CA MET A 4 -1.92 46.81 5.87
C MET A 4 -1.15 45.58 5.45
N CYS A 5 -1.49 44.40 5.98
CA CYS A 5 -0.82 43.15 5.61
C CYS A 5 -1.81 42.15 4.98
N ILE A 6 -1.37 41.52 3.89
CA ILE A 6 -2.05 40.38 3.31
C ILE A 6 -1.48 39.14 4.03
N ARG A 7 -2.35 38.24 4.53
CA ARG A 7 -1.91 36.95 5.08
C ARG A 7 -2.05 35.88 4.03
N ASP A 8 -0.96 35.21 3.75
CA ASP A 8 -0.94 33.99 2.92
C ASP A 8 -0.50 32.81 3.75
N SER A 9 -0.90 31.61 3.39
CA SER A 9 -0.60 30.41 4.18
C SER A 9 -0.17 29.23 3.33
N ILE A 10 0.91 28.58 3.77
CA ILE A 10 1.38 27.32 3.20
C ILE A 10 0.74 26.20 4.00
N THR A 11 -0.11 25.39 3.36
CA THR A 11 -0.86 24.30 3.98
C THR A 11 -0.29 22.92 3.62
N GLU A 12 0.56 22.84 2.60
CA GLU A 12 1.23 21.62 2.16
C GLU A 12 2.73 21.89 1.99
N ILE A 13 3.54 20.92 2.39
CA ILE A 13 4.99 20.96 2.31
C ILE A 13 5.53 19.65 1.72
N PRO A 14 6.70 19.64 1.05
CA PRO A 14 7.34 18.40 0.62
C PRO A 14 7.60 17.44 1.77
N TYR A 15 7.51 16.14 1.52
CA TYR A 15 7.80 15.10 2.52
C TYR A 15 9.21 15.18 3.12
N THR A 16 10.15 15.79 2.41
CA THR A 16 11.51 16.06 2.87
C THR A 16 11.59 17.13 3.95
N MET A 17 10.52 17.91 4.13
CA MET A 17 10.44 19.06 5.06
C MET A 17 9.74 18.71 6.38
N ILE A 18 9.72 17.46 6.83
CA ILE A 18 9.05 17.04 8.07
C ILE A 18 9.90 17.31 9.32
N GLY A 19 9.25 17.66 10.43
CA GLY A 19 9.89 17.81 11.75
C GLY A 19 10.79 19.04 11.83
N ALA A 20 12.05 18.88 12.27
CA ALA A 20 13.01 19.97 12.45
C ALA A 20 13.27 20.80 11.19
N ASN A 21 12.97 20.26 10.00
CA ASN A 21 13.17 20.96 8.75
C ASN A 21 12.17 22.11 8.50
N ILE A 22 11.02 22.13 9.19
CA ILE A 22 10.09 23.27 9.16
C ILE A 22 10.76 24.50 9.81
N GLY A 23 11.41 24.31 10.95
CA GLY A 23 12.18 25.38 11.60
C GLY A 23 13.30 25.92 10.71
N LYS A 24 14.01 25.03 10.01
CA LYS A 24 15.02 25.42 9.03
C LYS A 24 14.43 26.23 7.87
N PHE A 25 13.30 25.80 7.33
CA PHE A 25 12.60 26.54 6.27
C PHE A 25 12.25 27.97 6.72
N ILE A 26 11.72 28.13 7.93
CA ILE A 26 11.42 29.45 8.49
C ILE A 26 12.69 30.30 8.60
N SER A 27 13.78 29.73 9.08
CA SER A 27 15.08 30.41 9.15
C SER A 27 15.61 30.81 7.77
N ASP A 28 15.44 29.96 6.78
CA ASP A 28 15.82 30.25 5.38
C ASP A 28 15.01 31.43 4.82
N VAL A 29 13.71 31.50 5.10
CA VAL A 29 12.85 32.62 4.71
C VAL A 29 13.25 33.92 5.42
N VAL A 30 13.52 33.87 6.73
CA VAL A 30 14.03 35.01 7.50
C VAL A 30 15.33 35.52 6.89
N SER A 31 16.25 34.64 6.53
CA SER A 31 17.51 34.99 5.86
C SER A 31 17.28 35.68 4.50
N LEU A 32 16.22 35.31 3.74
CA LEU A 32 15.86 36.02 2.50
C LEU A 32 15.42 37.46 2.77
N ILE A 33 14.75 37.71 3.89
CA ILE A 33 14.33 39.05 4.33
C ILE A 33 15.56 39.87 4.76
N GLU A 34 16.40 39.32 5.61
CA GLU A 34 17.62 39.99 6.14
C GLU A 34 18.61 40.34 5.03
N THR A 35 18.79 39.44 4.06
CA THR A 35 19.67 39.67 2.91
C THR A 35 19.03 40.53 1.82
N LYS A 36 17.84 41.10 2.08
CA LYS A 36 17.10 41.97 1.16
C LYS A 36 16.80 41.36 -0.22
N LYS A 37 16.75 40.03 -0.32
CA LYS A 37 16.35 39.33 -1.55
C LYS A 37 14.84 39.45 -1.79
N THR A 38 14.09 39.66 -0.72
CA THR A 38 12.69 40.08 -0.77
C THR A 38 12.42 41.14 0.30
N THR A 39 11.56 42.08 -0.02
CA THR A 39 11.03 43.08 0.90
C THR A 39 9.55 42.94 1.09
N ASP A 40 8.94 41.94 0.48
CA ASP A 40 7.50 41.76 0.41
C ASP A 40 6.95 41.00 1.63
N ILE A 41 7.79 40.26 2.35
CA ILE A 41 7.44 39.55 3.58
C ILE A 41 7.73 40.47 4.77
N VAL A 42 6.75 40.57 5.69
CA VAL A 42 6.84 41.33 6.93
C VAL A 42 7.20 40.37 8.09
N ASP A 43 6.52 39.22 8.16
CA ASP A 43 6.71 38.23 9.19
C ASP A 43 6.37 36.82 8.70
N ILE A 44 6.90 35.80 9.37
CA ILE A 44 6.60 34.38 9.13
C ILE A 44 6.39 33.66 10.45
N SER A 45 5.30 32.93 10.59
CA SER A 45 4.98 32.15 11.78
C SER A 45 4.53 30.73 11.46
N ASN A 46 4.80 29.80 12.37
CA ASN A 46 4.32 28.42 12.29
C ASN A 46 3.09 28.25 13.19
N GLU A 47 1.93 28.13 12.57
CA GLU A 47 0.65 27.89 13.23
C GLU A 47 0.17 26.44 13.05
N SER A 48 1.05 25.51 12.64
CA SER A 48 0.72 24.11 12.45
C SER A 48 0.17 23.46 13.72
N SER A 49 -0.88 22.68 13.59
CA SER A 49 -1.60 22.04 14.69
C SER A 49 -1.95 20.59 14.36
N LYS A 50 -2.79 19.96 15.18
CA LYS A 50 -3.37 18.63 14.90
C LYS A 50 -4.25 18.62 13.64
N GLU A 51 -4.75 19.75 13.21
CA GLU A 51 -5.57 19.90 12.02
C GLU A 51 -4.75 19.90 10.72
N GLY A 52 -3.45 20.14 10.79
CA GLY A 52 -2.53 20.09 9.65
C GLY A 52 -1.41 21.11 9.70
N ILE A 53 -0.67 21.17 8.59
CA ILE A 53 0.41 22.15 8.37
C ILE A 53 -0.21 23.51 8.08
N ARG A 54 0.27 24.53 8.79
CA ARG A 54 -0.10 25.92 8.57
C ARG A 54 1.09 26.83 8.88
N ILE A 55 1.77 27.31 7.84
CA ILE A 55 2.84 28.29 7.95
C ILE A 55 2.29 29.59 7.37
N VAL A 56 2.21 30.64 8.16
CA VAL A 56 1.60 31.91 7.77
C VAL A 56 2.67 32.91 7.45
N LEU A 57 2.54 33.55 6.29
CA LEU A 57 3.35 34.65 5.80
C LEU A 57 2.54 35.93 5.87
N GLU A 58 3.04 36.93 6.58
CA GLU A 58 2.46 38.29 6.55
C GLU A 58 3.17 39.09 5.47
N LEU A 59 2.42 39.54 4.47
CA LEU A 59 2.92 40.23 3.29
C LEU A 59 2.56 41.70 3.31
N LYS A 60 3.37 42.53 2.64
CA LYS A 60 3.01 43.94 2.37
C LYS A 60 1.82 44.04 1.42
N LYS A 61 1.05 45.10 1.54
CA LYS A 61 -0.17 45.31 0.75
C LYS A 61 0.04 45.26 -0.78
N ASN A 62 1.22 45.64 -1.26
CA ASN A 62 1.57 45.68 -2.68
C ASN A 62 2.58 44.56 -3.05
N ALA A 63 2.63 43.48 -2.29
CA ALA A 63 3.51 42.32 -2.56
C ALA A 63 3.13 41.65 -3.88
N ASP A 64 4.14 41.32 -4.67
CA ASP A 64 3.98 40.47 -5.85
C ASP A 64 3.99 38.99 -5.39
N VAL A 65 2.80 38.50 -5.05
CA VAL A 65 2.62 37.15 -4.49
C VAL A 65 3.17 36.07 -5.41
N LYS A 66 2.94 36.19 -6.73
CA LYS A 66 3.38 35.18 -7.70
C LYS A 66 4.90 35.11 -7.82
N ASN A 67 5.56 36.25 -7.84
CA ASN A 67 7.02 36.33 -7.92
C ASN A 67 7.64 35.87 -6.56
N LEU A 68 6.96 36.17 -5.45
CA LEU A 68 7.36 35.70 -4.13
C LEU A 68 7.26 34.17 -4.00
N GLU A 69 6.17 33.60 -4.50
CA GLU A 69 5.99 32.14 -4.55
C GLU A 69 7.13 31.46 -5.35
N ASN A 70 7.44 32.01 -6.54
CA ASN A 70 8.56 31.53 -7.37
C ASN A 70 9.91 31.69 -6.66
N LEU A 71 10.10 32.76 -5.90
CA LEU A 71 11.32 32.96 -5.08
C LEU A 71 11.44 31.88 -4.00
N LEU A 72 10.34 31.58 -3.29
CA LEU A 72 10.32 30.56 -2.24
C LEU A 72 10.61 29.19 -2.81
N TYR A 73 10.00 28.80 -3.94
CA TYR A 73 10.32 27.54 -4.62
C TYR A 73 11.80 27.46 -5.03
N LYS A 74 12.36 28.52 -5.57
CA LYS A 74 13.75 28.52 -6.10
C LYS A 74 14.82 28.62 -5.00
N LYS A 75 14.54 29.29 -3.88
CA LYS A 75 15.55 29.62 -2.86
C LYS A 75 15.38 28.87 -1.54
N THR A 76 14.29 28.13 -1.37
CA THR A 76 14.05 27.32 -0.18
C THR A 76 13.73 25.86 -0.56
N LYS A 77 13.54 25.01 0.44
CA LYS A 77 13.12 23.63 0.24
C LYS A 77 11.59 23.43 0.07
N LEU A 78 10.87 24.49 -0.30
CA LEU A 78 9.44 24.37 -0.59
C LEU A 78 9.21 23.56 -1.89
N GLU A 79 10.15 23.63 -2.84
CA GLU A 79 10.33 22.69 -3.94
C GLU A 79 11.58 21.85 -3.68
N ASP A 80 11.45 20.53 -3.70
CA ASP A 80 12.58 19.63 -3.46
C ASP A 80 12.52 18.41 -4.38
N THR A 81 13.66 17.82 -4.65
CA THR A 81 13.77 16.59 -5.44
C THR A 81 13.72 15.38 -4.55
N PHE A 82 12.94 14.38 -4.94
CA PHE A 82 12.87 13.11 -4.24
C PHE A 82 13.62 12.03 -5.02
N GLY A 83 14.76 11.60 -4.47
CA GLY A 83 15.53 10.48 -5.02
C GLY A 83 14.83 9.16 -4.72
N VAL A 84 14.26 8.54 -5.74
CA VAL A 84 13.60 7.25 -5.61
C VAL A 84 14.63 6.12 -5.58
N ASN A 85 14.84 5.51 -4.42
CA ASN A 85 15.67 4.32 -4.23
C ASN A 85 14.81 3.21 -3.62
N MET A 86 14.28 2.33 -4.49
CA MET A 86 13.42 1.22 -4.06
C MET A 86 14.27 -0.01 -3.76
N LEU A 87 14.83 -0.06 -2.56
CA LEU A 87 15.53 -1.23 -2.04
C LEU A 87 14.49 -2.24 -1.52
N ALA A 88 14.53 -3.46 -2.03
CA ALA A 88 13.67 -4.57 -1.61
C ALA A 88 14.49 -5.84 -1.37
N ILE A 89 13.93 -6.77 -0.62
CA ILE A 89 14.54 -8.09 -0.44
C ILE A 89 13.88 -9.07 -1.41
N VAL A 90 14.68 -9.61 -2.34
CA VAL A 90 14.25 -10.61 -3.32
C VAL A 90 15.06 -11.87 -3.08
N ASP A 91 14.37 -13.00 -2.86
CA ASP A 91 14.98 -14.31 -2.59
C ASP A 91 16.09 -14.27 -1.51
N GLY A 92 15.83 -13.47 -0.45
CA GLY A 92 16.72 -13.29 0.69
C GLY A 92 17.91 -12.35 0.44
N ARG A 93 17.96 -11.64 -0.69
CA ARG A 93 19.03 -10.69 -1.03
C ARG A 93 18.46 -9.27 -1.22
N PRO A 94 19.16 -8.23 -0.75
CA PRO A 94 18.77 -6.85 -1.01
C PRO A 94 19.09 -6.48 -2.47
N GLU A 95 18.09 -5.99 -3.18
CA GLU A 95 18.20 -5.51 -4.57
C GLU A 95 17.47 -4.16 -4.73
N THR A 96 18.07 -3.28 -5.53
CA THR A 96 17.39 -2.03 -5.94
C THR A 96 16.59 -2.31 -7.19
N LEU A 97 15.27 -2.17 -7.09
CA LEU A 97 14.33 -2.56 -8.13
C LEU A 97 13.61 -1.36 -8.75
N GLY A 98 13.31 -1.44 -10.04
CA GLY A 98 12.33 -0.57 -10.68
C GLY A 98 10.90 -0.98 -10.30
N ILE A 99 9.94 -0.05 -10.45
CA ILE A 99 8.51 -0.31 -10.13
C ILE A 99 7.95 -1.52 -10.89
N LYS A 100 8.36 -1.73 -12.14
CA LYS A 100 7.92 -2.87 -12.95
C LYS A 100 8.40 -4.20 -12.37
N ASP A 101 9.63 -4.24 -11.87
CA ASP A 101 10.20 -5.46 -11.29
C ASP A 101 9.57 -5.77 -9.94
N ILE A 102 9.31 -4.77 -9.11
CA ILE A 102 8.55 -4.94 -7.86
C ILE A 102 7.17 -5.55 -8.13
N ILE A 103 6.44 -5.01 -9.12
CA ILE A 103 5.12 -5.55 -9.50
C ILE A 103 5.26 -6.99 -10.01
N LYS A 104 6.26 -7.29 -10.82
CA LYS A 104 6.52 -8.64 -11.35
C LYS A 104 6.81 -9.65 -10.23
N HIS A 105 7.68 -9.31 -9.27
CA HIS A 105 7.96 -10.16 -8.12
C HIS A 105 6.71 -10.37 -7.27
N HIS A 106 5.93 -9.30 -7.03
CA HIS A 106 4.68 -9.42 -6.28
C HIS A 106 3.66 -10.33 -7.00
N ILE A 107 3.51 -10.21 -8.31
CA ILE A 107 2.62 -11.09 -9.09
C ILE A 107 3.08 -12.54 -8.99
N ASN A 108 4.37 -12.82 -9.14
CA ASN A 108 4.90 -14.18 -9.02
C ASN A 108 4.63 -14.77 -7.64
N PHE A 109 4.82 -13.99 -6.59
CA PHE A 109 4.50 -14.38 -5.23
C PHE A 109 2.99 -14.66 -5.03
N GLN A 110 2.11 -13.88 -5.63
CA GLN A 110 0.65 -14.15 -5.59
C GLN A 110 0.31 -15.48 -6.26
N TYR A 111 0.95 -15.83 -7.38
CA TYR A 111 0.77 -17.13 -8.01
C TYR A 111 1.26 -18.28 -7.12
N GLU A 112 2.40 -18.12 -6.47
CA GLU A 112 2.94 -19.11 -5.54
C GLU A 112 1.99 -19.34 -4.35
N LEU A 113 1.53 -18.27 -3.72
CA LEU A 113 0.56 -18.33 -2.61
C LEU A 113 -0.76 -18.97 -3.03
N ALA A 114 -1.30 -18.58 -4.20
CA ALA A 114 -2.52 -19.15 -4.74
C ALA A 114 -2.35 -20.65 -5.04
N THR A 115 -1.22 -21.05 -5.61
CA THR A 115 -0.90 -22.46 -5.86
C THR A 115 -0.90 -23.26 -4.56
N ARG A 116 -0.17 -22.81 -3.54
CA ARG A 116 -0.15 -23.49 -2.22
C ARG A 116 -1.55 -23.56 -1.61
N LYS A 117 -2.30 -22.44 -1.61
CA LYS A 117 -3.67 -22.37 -1.11
C LYS A 117 -4.57 -23.42 -1.74
N TYR A 118 -4.63 -23.43 -3.08
CA TYR A 118 -5.53 -24.34 -3.79
C TYR A 118 -5.07 -25.78 -3.78
N THR A 119 -3.78 -26.06 -3.70
CA THR A 119 -3.26 -27.42 -3.49
C THR A 119 -3.71 -27.96 -2.15
N THR A 120 -3.52 -27.23 -1.06
CA THR A 120 -3.97 -27.65 0.29
C THR A 120 -5.49 -27.82 0.36
N LEU A 121 -6.27 -26.91 -0.26
CA LEU A 121 -7.72 -27.04 -0.31
C LEU A 121 -8.17 -28.25 -1.12
N LEU A 122 -7.51 -28.54 -2.23
CA LEU A 122 -7.78 -29.69 -3.07
C LEU A 122 -7.53 -31.00 -2.32
N GLU A 123 -6.38 -31.12 -1.66
CA GLU A 123 -6.04 -32.31 -0.83
C GLU A 123 -7.07 -32.51 0.28
N LYS A 124 -7.46 -31.44 0.96
CA LYS A 124 -8.50 -31.50 2.01
C LYS A 124 -9.85 -31.99 1.47
N GLU A 125 -10.30 -31.44 0.34
CA GLU A 125 -11.59 -31.86 -0.24
C GLU A 125 -11.51 -33.27 -0.83
N LYS A 126 -10.37 -33.72 -1.37
CA LYS A 126 -10.17 -35.11 -1.78
C LYS A 126 -10.25 -36.08 -0.60
N ALA A 127 -9.64 -35.73 0.54
CA ALA A 127 -9.76 -36.52 1.76
C ALA A 127 -11.21 -36.55 2.30
N ASN A 128 -11.91 -35.41 2.26
CA ASN A 128 -13.32 -35.34 2.65
C ASN A 128 -14.21 -36.17 1.73
N ARG A 129 -13.99 -36.13 0.42
CA ARG A 129 -14.71 -36.94 -0.56
C ARG A 129 -14.52 -38.42 -0.30
N GLU A 130 -13.26 -38.86 -0.08
CA GLU A 130 -12.92 -40.24 0.25
C GLU A 130 -13.73 -40.77 1.48
N ILE A 131 -13.77 -39.98 2.56
CA ILE A 131 -14.53 -40.34 3.76
C ILE A 131 -16.03 -40.40 3.46
N LYS A 132 -16.61 -39.44 2.79
CA LYS A 132 -18.05 -39.39 2.46
C LYS A 132 -18.46 -40.54 1.54
N GLU A 133 -17.64 -40.85 0.55
CA GLU A 133 -17.83 -41.99 -0.34
C GLU A 133 -17.88 -43.31 0.46
N GLY A 134 -16.95 -43.49 1.40
CA GLY A 134 -16.93 -44.63 2.30
C GLY A 134 -18.17 -44.72 3.23
N LEU A 135 -18.62 -43.56 3.75
CA LEU A 135 -19.84 -43.51 4.58
C LEU A 135 -21.11 -43.81 3.79
N ILE A 136 -21.24 -43.32 2.54
CA ILE A 136 -22.38 -43.64 1.65
C ILE A 136 -22.40 -45.15 1.37
N ARG A 137 -21.27 -45.71 0.92
CA ARG A 137 -21.14 -47.16 0.68
C ARG A 137 -21.41 -47.96 1.95
N ALA A 138 -21.01 -47.51 3.12
CA ALA A 138 -21.31 -48.17 4.40
C ALA A 138 -22.80 -48.15 4.74
N CYS A 139 -23.53 -47.07 4.39
CA CYS A 139 -24.99 -47.03 4.61
C CYS A 139 -25.72 -48.08 3.77
N ASP A 140 -25.24 -48.38 2.55
CA ASP A 140 -25.86 -49.42 1.70
C ASP A 140 -25.66 -50.81 2.23
N ILE A 141 -24.60 -51.08 3.03
CA ILE A 141 -24.28 -52.40 3.58
C ILE A 141 -24.30 -52.40 5.13
N ILE A 142 -25.12 -51.54 5.70
CA ILE A 142 -25.08 -51.27 7.14
C ILE A 142 -25.36 -52.52 8.00
N ASP A 143 -26.25 -53.39 7.56
CA ASP A 143 -26.55 -54.65 8.27
C ASP A 143 -25.32 -55.53 8.35
N LEU A 144 -24.53 -55.62 7.31
CA LEU A 144 -23.27 -56.35 7.29
C LEU A 144 -22.25 -55.72 8.26
N ILE A 145 -22.15 -54.39 8.27
CA ILE A 145 -21.26 -53.68 9.20
C ILE A 145 -21.66 -53.93 10.65
N ILE A 146 -22.95 -53.87 10.97
CA ILE A 146 -23.45 -54.18 12.31
C ILE A 146 -23.13 -55.64 12.70
N GLU A 147 -23.25 -56.58 11.76
CA GLU A 147 -22.89 -57.96 11.99
C GLU A 147 -21.39 -58.13 12.27
N ILE A 148 -20.52 -57.51 11.50
CA ILE A 148 -19.07 -57.46 11.73
C ILE A 148 -18.75 -56.89 13.12
N LEU A 149 -19.35 -55.76 13.51
CA LEU A 149 -19.12 -55.13 14.82
C LEU A 149 -19.54 -56.01 15.97
N ARG A 150 -20.70 -56.70 15.87
CA ARG A 150 -21.21 -57.60 16.89
C ARG A 150 -20.45 -58.93 16.98
N GLY A 151 -19.92 -59.38 15.83
CA GLY A 151 -19.14 -60.62 15.75
C GLY A 151 -17.67 -60.47 16.11
N SER A 152 -17.14 -59.28 16.11
CA SER A 152 -15.74 -58.98 16.40
C SER A 152 -15.46 -58.89 17.88
N ALA A 153 -14.33 -59.43 18.36
CA ALA A 153 -13.92 -59.39 19.75
C ALA A 153 -13.39 -58.01 20.19
N ASN A 154 -12.91 -57.20 19.26
CA ASN A 154 -12.38 -55.84 19.50
C ASN A 154 -12.46 -54.96 18.24
N LEU A 155 -12.27 -53.66 18.45
CA LEU A 155 -12.33 -52.65 17.39
C LEU A 155 -11.29 -52.86 16.29
N LYS A 156 -10.09 -53.34 16.64
CA LYS A 156 -8.99 -53.63 15.72
C LYS A 156 -9.38 -54.72 14.72
N MET A 157 -10.03 -55.77 15.18
CA MET A 157 -10.51 -56.85 14.34
C MET A 157 -11.62 -56.37 13.40
N ALA A 158 -12.56 -55.56 13.88
CA ALA A 158 -13.59 -54.98 13.04
C ALA A 158 -13.00 -54.08 11.97
N LYS A 159 -12.01 -53.22 12.32
CA LYS A 159 -11.30 -52.36 11.38
C LYS A 159 -10.53 -53.16 10.32
N ASP A 160 -9.82 -54.22 10.74
CA ASP A 160 -9.06 -55.07 9.82
C ASP A 160 -10.00 -55.82 8.84
N CYS A 161 -11.17 -56.19 9.27
CA CYS A 161 -12.20 -56.74 8.37
C CYS A 161 -12.69 -55.70 7.34
N LEU A 162 -12.92 -54.48 7.79
CA LEU A 162 -13.39 -53.41 6.86
C LEU A 162 -12.31 -53.05 5.84
N VAL A 163 -11.03 -53.04 6.22
CA VAL A 163 -9.93 -52.60 5.35
C VAL A 163 -9.40 -53.74 4.49
N ASN A 164 -9.14 -54.89 5.09
CA ASN A 164 -8.46 -55.99 4.41
C ASN A 164 -9.36 -57.19 4.11
N GLY A 165 -10.65 -57.12 4.45
CA GLY A 165 -11.56 -58.26 4.30
C GLY A 165 -11.24 -59.46 5.21
N ASN A 166 -10.45 -59.24 6.28
CA ASN A 166 -10.06 -60.31 7.19
C ASN A 166 -11.25 -60.73 8.08
N VAL A 167 -11.73 -61.93 7.88
CA VAL A 167 -12.91 -62.50 8.58
C VAL A 167 -12.56 -63.47 9.66
N GLU A 168 -11.26 -63.70 9.93
CA GLU A 168 -10.81 -64.64 10.98
C GLU A 168 -11.25 -64.19 12.38
N GLY A 169 -11.80 -65.13 13.15
CA GLY A 169 -12.25 -64.87 14.51
C GLY A 169 -13.57 -64.07 14.64
N ILE A 170 -14.16 -63.62 13.54
CA ILE A 170 -15.45 -62.89 13.52
C ILE A 170 -16.61 -63.90 13.42
N LYS A 171 -17.62 -63.77 14.27
CA LYS A 171 -18.82 -64.60 14.24
C LYS A 171 -19.86 -63.99 13.32
N PHE A 172 -20.12 -64.66 12.16
CA PHE A 172 -21.14 -64.28 11.20
C PHE A 172 -22.42 -65.13 11.40
N LYS A 173 -23.56 -64.54 11.02
CA LYS A 173 -24.85 -65.25 11.04
C LYS A 173 -25.02 -66.21 9.87
N SER A 174 -24.37 -65.89 8.75
CA SER A 174 -24.45 -66.68 7.52
C SER A 174 -23.10 -66.75 6.81
N GLU A 175 -22.86 -67.81 6.01
CA GLU A 175 -21.70 -67.91 5.12
C GLU A 175 -21.74 -66.84 4.00
N GLN A 176 -22.93 -66.38 3.62
CA GLN A 176 -23.09 -65.30 2.65
C GLN A 176 -22.55 -63.97 3.22
N SER A 177 -22.89 -63.62 4.47
CA SER A 177 -22.35 -62.41 5.13
C SER A 177 -20.82 -62.49 5.27
N LYS A 178 -20.29 -63.67 5.62
CA LYS A 178 -18.84 -63.90 5.71
C LYS A 178 -18.15 -63.69 4.35
N LYS A 179 -18.75 -64.23 3.27
CA LYS A 179 -18.24 -64.02 1.89
C LYS A 179 -18.31 -62.59 1.46
N GLN A 180 -19.36 -61.85 1.80
CA GLN A 180 -19.47 -60.42 1.51
C GLN A 180 -18.46 -59.61 2.30
N ALA A 181 -18.25 -59.93 3.58
CA ALA A 181 -17.26 -59.24 4.43
C ALA A 181 -15.83 -59.46 3.95
N SER A 182 -15.48 -60.64 3.42
CA SER A 182 -14.16 -60.92 2.84
C SER A 182 -13.85 -60.10 1.54
N GLY A 183 -14.84 -59.51 0.96
CA GLY A 183 -14.69 -58.63 -0.23
C GLY A 183 -14.67 -57.14 0.07
N LEU A 184 -14.63 -56.76 1.35
CA LEU A 184 -14.51 -55.33 1.75
C LEU A 184 -13.08 -54.81 1.56
N ASP A 185 -13.01 -53.56 1.12
CA ASP A 185 -11.76 -52.90 0.75
C ASP A 185 -11.79 -51.38 1.08
N PHE A 186 -12.36 -51.05 2.23
CA PHE A 186 -12.37 -49.64 2.67
C PHE A 186 -10.96 -49.16 3.00
N THR A 187 -10.71 -47.84 2.76
CA THR A 187 -9.44 -47.24 3.21
C THR A 187 -9.41 -47.14 4.74
N GLU A 188 -8.22 -47.00 5.32
CA GLU A 188 -8.04 -46.78 6.76
C GLU A 188 -8.85 -45.59 7.29
N ARG A 189 -8.96 -44.52 6.49
CA ARG A 189 -9.73 -43.31 6.82
C ARG A 189 -11.23 -43.56 6.77
N GLN A 190 -11.68 -44.29 5.76
CA GLN A 190 -13.08 -44.67 5.61
C GLN A 190 -13.51 -45.60 6.76
N ALA A 191 -12.72 -46.64 7.05
CA ALA A 191 -12.99 -47.55 8.14
C ALA A 191 -13.05 -46.84 9.51
N GLY A 192 -12.12 -45.90 9.75
CA GLY A 192 -12.16 -45.07 10.97
C GLY A 192 -13.46 -44.25 11.07
N ALA A 193 -13.86 -43.59 10.01
CA ALA A 193 -15.09 -42.77 9.96
C ALA A 193 -16.36 -43.64 10.13
N ILE A 194 -16.38 -44.85 9.53
CA ILE A 194 -17.48 -45.81 9.70
C ILE A 194 -17.63 -46.24 11.14
N LEU A 195 -16.52 -46.58 11.81
CA LEU A 195 -16.51 -47.03 13.20
C LEU A 195 -16.93 -45.95 14.20
N GLU A 196 -16.71 -44.68 13.85
CA GLU A 196 -17.11 -43.50 14.62
C GLU A 196 -18.51 -42.99 14.28
N MET A 197 -19.17 -43.58 13.26
CA MET A 197 -20.47 -43.11 12.78
C MET A 197 -21.57 -43.32 13.84
N ARG A 198 -22.32 -42.27 14.11
CA ARG A 198 -23.45 -42.30 15.03
C ARG A 198 -24.68 -42.89 14.35
N LEU A 199 -25.46 -43.67 15.08
CA LEU A 199 -26.65 -44.42 14.55
C LEU A 199 -27.70 -43.50 13.91
N TYR A 200 -27.87 -42.27 14.38
CA TYR A 200 -28.85 -41.34 13.77
C TYR A 200 -28.48 -40.95 12.34
N LYS A 201 -27.21 -41.08 11.94
CA LYS A 201 -26.77 -40.82 10.57
C LYS A 201 -27.36 -41.80 9.53
N LEU A 202 -27.95 -42.86 9.99
CA LEU A 202 -28.65 -43.86 9.15
C LEU A 202 -30.09 -43.48 8.80
N ILE A 203 -30.59 -42.36 9.32
CA ILE A 203 -31.92 -41.86 8.94
C ILE A 203 -31.85 -41.37 7.51
N GLY A 204 -32.88 -41.69 6.68
CA GLY A 204 -32.90 -41.40 5.24
C GLY A 204 -32.64 -39.93 4.90
N LEU A 205 -33.09 -38.98 5.74
CA LEU A 205 -32.79 -37.55 5.55
C LEU A 205 -31.30 -37.23 5.68
N GLU A 206 -30.59 -37.88 6.65
CA GLU A 206 -29.17 -37.71 6.87
C GLU A 206 -28.33 -38.32 5.73
N ILE A 207 -28.78 -39.43 5.14
CA ILE A 207 -28.14 -40.03 3.98
C ILE A 207 -28.24 -39.09 2.78
N LEU A 208 -29.40 -38.44 2.56
CA LEU A 208 -29.57 -37.42 1.50
C LEU A 208 -28.68 -36.19 1.74
N ASN A 209 -28.49 -35.77 2.98
CA ASN A 209 -27.58 -34.70 3.33
C ASN A 209 -26.12 -35.10 3.05
N LEU A 210 -25.73 -36.32 3.38
CA LEU A 210 -24.40 -36.87 3.11
C LEU A 210 -24.11 -36.88 1.59
N GLN A 211 -25.11 -37.28 0.78
CA GLN A 211 -24.98 -37.25 -0.67
C GLN A 211 -24.80 -35.83 -1.22
N LYS A 212 -25.58 -34.87 -0.72
CA LYS A 212 -25.39 -33.44 -1.06
C LYS A 212 -23.99 -32.93 -0.71
N GLU A 213 -23.51 -33.25 0.48
CA GLU A 213 -22.17 -32.87 0.91
C GLU A 213 -21.07 -33.52 0.06
N TYR A 214 -21.27 -34.76 -0.40
CA TYR A 214 -20.38 -35.43 -1.35
C TYR A 214 -20.35 -34.70 -2.69
N ASP A 215 -21.51 -34.37 -3.24
CA ASP A 215 -21.64 -33.65 -4.52
C ASP A 215 -21.00 -32.26 -4.43
N GLU A 216 -21.11 -31.57 -3.30
CA GLU A 216 -20.42 -30.29 -3.05
C GLU A 216 -18.89 -30.45 -3.01
N CYS A 217 -18.37 -31.53 -2.40
CA CYS A 217 -16.94 -31.83 -2.42
C CYS A 217 -16.45 -32.05 -3.86
N VAL A 218 -17.19 -32.81 -4.68
CA VAL A 218 -16.85 -33.05 -6.09
C VAL A 218 -16.78 -31.74 -6.85
N LYS A 219 -17.79 -30.89 -6.73
CA LYS A 219 -17.81 -29.55 -7.38
C LYS A 219 -16.62 -28.67 -6.96
N LYS A 220 -16.25 -28.71 -5.66
CA LYS A 220 -15.09 -27.96 -5.17
C LYS A 220 -13.77 -28.52 -5.73
N ILE A 221 -13.64 -29.84 -5.80
CA ILE A 221 -12.47 -30.52 -6.38
C ILE A 221 -12.29 -30.11 -7.84
N GLU A 222 -13.35 -30.22 -8.66
CA GLU A 222 -13.33 -29.82 -10.05
C GLU A 222 -12.92 -28.34 -10.22
N LYS A 223 -13.49 -27.47 -9.38
CA LYS A 223 -13.13 -26.05 -9.35
C LYS A 223 -11.66 -25.82 -9.04
N TYR A 224 -11.10 -26.48 -8.02
CA TYR A 224 -9.72 -26.30 -7.62
C TYR A 224 -8.74 -26.91 -8.63
N GLU A 225 -9.08 -28.06 -9.24
CA GLU A 225 -8.31 -28.68 -10.31
C GLU A 225 -8.27 -27.77 -11.55
N LYS A 226 -9.39 -27.16 -11.91
CA LYS A 226 -9.46 -26.18 -13.01
C LYS A 226 -8.58 -24.95 -12.73
N ILE A 227 -8.58 -24.43 -11.49
CA ILE A 227 -7.74 -23.27 -11.09
C ILE A 227 -6.26 -23.64 -11.16
N LEU A 228 -5.89 -24.82 -10.64
CA LEU A 228 -4.49 -25.29 -10.62
C LEU A 228 -4.00 -25.68 -12.02
N GLY A 229 -4.86 -26.25 -12.86
CA GLY A 229 -4.54 -26.68 -14.22
C GLY A 229 -4.38 -25.54 -15.24
N SER A 230 -4.80 -24.32 -14.92
CA SER A 230 -4.77 -23.20 -15.86
C SER A 230 -4.29 -21.90 -15.23
N ARG A 231 -3.14 -21.40 -15.71
CA ARG A 231 -2.62 -20.08 -15.30
C ARG A 231 -3.65 -18.96 -15.53
N LYS A 232 -4.46 -19.04 -16.58
CA LYS A 232 -5.51 -18.05 -16.87
C LYS A 232 -6.63 -18.07 -15.83
N GLU A 233 -7.07 -19.25 -15.40
CA GLU A 233 -8.10 -19.38 -14.36
C GLU A 233 -7.57 -18.92 -13.00
N MET A 234 -6.34 -19.26 -12.68
CA MET A 234 -5.67 -18.75 -11.45
C MET A 234 -5.54 -17.22 -11.48
N ALA A 235 -5.16 -16.63 -12.63
CA ALA A 235 -5.11 -15.17 -12.78
C ALA A 235 -6.46 -14.49 -12.52
N LYS A 236 -7.57 -15.10 -12.95
CA LYS A 236 -8.93 -14.58 -12.68
C LYS A 236 -9.22 -14.51 -11.19
N VAL A 237 -8.85 -15.54 -10.45
CA VAL A 237 -9.07 -15.61 -9.01
C VAL A 237 -8.21 -14.59 -8.30
N ILE A 238 -6.90 -14.52 -8.59
CA ILE A 238 -5.98 -13.52 -8.01
C ILE A 238 -6.50 -12.10 -8.29
N LYS A 239 -6.92 -11.83 -9.54
CA LYS A 239 -7.49 -10.52 -9.90
C LYS A 239 -8.76 -10.20 -9.14
N SER A 240 -9.64 -11.19 -8.94
CA SER A 240 -10.86 -11.01 -8.14
C SER A 240 -10.55 -10.68 -6.69
N ASP A 241 -9.60 -11.39 -6.08
CA ASP A 241 -9.17 -11.17 -4.69
C ASP A 241 -8.57 -9.76 -4.54
N LEU A 242 -7.71 -9.33 -5.47
CA LEU A 242 -7.13 -7.97 -5.48
C LEU A 242 -8.19 -6.87 -5.66
N LEU A 243 -9.20 -7.10 -6.52
CA LEU A 243 -10.30 -6.15 -6.70
C LEU A 243 -11.16 -6.02 -5.45
N ASN A 244 -11.38 -7.11 -4.70
CA ASN A 244 -12.09 -7.07 -3.42
C ASN A 244 -11.30 -6.27 -2.39
N ILE A 245 -9.99 -6.48 -2.28
CA ILE A 245 -9.10 -5.71 -1.40
C ILE A 245 -9.15 -4.22 -1.79
N LYS A 246 -9.08 -3.91 -3.10
CA LYS A 246 -9.18 -2.53 -3.57
C LYS A 246 -10.51 -1.89 -3.18
N LYS A 247 -11.63 -2.63 -3.27
CA LYS A 247 -12.96 -2.13 -2.90
C LYS A 247 -13.08 -1.83 -1.41
N GLU A 248 -12.46 -2.66 -0.58
CA GLU A 248 -12.56 -2.57 0.88
C GLU A 248 -11.58 -1.54 1.48
N TYR A 249 -10.35 -1.50 0.97
CA TYR A 249 -9.25 -0.70 1.54
C TYR A 249 -8.70 0.37 0.59
N GLY A 250 -9.24 0.49 -0.61
CA GLY A 250 -8.74 1.47 -1.60
C GLY A 250 -9.02 2.89 -1.16
N VAL A 251 -7.98 3.72 -1.19
CA VAL A 251 -8.07 5.17 -0.96
C VAL A 251 -7.65 5.91 -2.22
N GLU A 252 -8.19 7.09 -2.43
CA GLU A 252 -7.80 7.95 -3.54
C GLU A 252 -6.38 8.49 -3.35
N ARG A 253 -5.69 8.72 -4.47
CA ARG A 253 -4.37 9.34 -4.47
C ARG A 253 -4.52 10.80 -4.03
N ARG A 254 -3.74 11.23 -3.04
CA ARG A 254 -3.67 12.63 -2.60
C ARG A 254 -2.71 13.46 -3.45
N THR A 255 -1.59 12.84 -3.89
CA THR A 255 -0.56 13.50 -4.71
C THR A 255 -1.04 13.64 -6.15
N VAL A 256 -1.05 14.85 -6.66
CA VAL A 256 -1.32 15.15 -8.08
C VAL A 256 -0.02 14.99 -8.85
N ILE A 257 -0.10 14.45 -10.08
CA ILE A 257 1.03 14.36 -11.00
C ILE A 257 0.76 15.38 -12.10
N GLU A 258 1.62 16.38 -12.19
CA GLU A 258 1.54 17.44 -13.19
C GLU A 258 2.88 17.57 -13.91
N ASP A 259 2.83 17.88 -15.20
CA ASP A 259 4.02 18.29 -15.95
C ASP A 259 4.17 19.81 -15.79
N GLY A 260 4.78 20.22 -14.67
CA GLY A 260 5.00 21.63 -14.36
C GLY A 260 6.30 22.18 -14.97
N GLU A 261 6.28 23.42 -15.40
CA GLU A 261 7.49 24.16 -15.74
C GLU A 261 8.20 24.58 -14.44
N ALA A 262 9.55 24.58 -14.45
CA ALA A 262 10.33 25.05 -13.31
C ALA A 262 9.99 26.50 -12.97
N ALA A 263 9.87 26.83 -11.68
CA ALA A 263 9.58 28.18 -11.23
C ALA A 263 10.64 29.19 -11.72
N VAL A 264 10.19 30.20 -12.41
CA VAL A 264 11.06 31.30 -12.93
C VAL A 264 10.89 32.49 -12.00
N PHE A 265 11.93 32.80 -11.25
CA PHE A 265 12.00 34.00 -10.44
C PHE A 265 12.70 35.10 -11.25
N GLU A 266 12.04 36.26 -11.39
CA GLU A 266 12.61 37.45 -11.98
C GLU A 266 13.20 38.35 -10.90
N GLU A 267 14.52 38.52 -10.92
CA GLU A 267 15.16 39.50 -10.07
C GLU A 267 14.73 40.91 -10.53
N LYS A 268 14.17 41.71 -9.61
CA LYS A 268 13.90 43.12 -9.89
C LYS A 268 15.22 43.78 -10.20
N LYS A 269 15.51 44.02 -11.46
CA LYS A 269 16.67 44.83 -11.87
C LYS A 269 16.48 46.21 -11.28
N ILE A 270 17.46 46.65 -10.51
CA ILE A 270 17.51 48.07 -10.10
C ILE A 270 17.60 48.86 -11.40
N PRO A 271 16.63 49.76 -11.70
CA PRO A 271 16.73 50.55 -12.91
C PRO A 271 18.04 51.33 -12.87
N GLU A 272 18.79 51.23 -13.96
CA GLU A 272 19.96 52.09 -14.14
C GLU A 272 19.47 53.53 -14.17
N MET A 273 19.92 54.32 -13.23
CA MET A 273 19.60 55.75 -13.15
C MET A 273 20.90 56.52 -13.27
N GLU A 274 20.91 57.50 -14.15
CA GLU A 274 22.00 58.46 -14.19
C GLU A 274 22.00 59.32 -12.91
N VAL A 275 23.10 59.27 -12.19
CA VAL A 275 23.29 60.02 -10.93
C VAL A 275 24.55 60.82 -10.99
N MET A 276 24.60 61.88 -10.21
CA MET A 276 25.84 62.62 -9.99
C MET A 276 26.54 62.06 -8.76
N PHE A 277 27.77 61.57 -8.96
CA PHE A 277 28.68 61.28 -7.87
C PHE A 277 29.29 62.57 -7.39
N ILE A 278 29.18 62.85 -6.09
CA ILE A 278 29.75 64.02 -5.44
C ILE A 278 30.64 63.61 -4.28
N MET A 279 31.78 64.22 -4.13
CA MET A 279 32.69 64.03 -3.00
C MET A 279 33.17 65.36 -2.49
N ASP A 280 33.05 65.60 -1.21
CA ASP A 280 33.52 66.81 -0.54
C ASP A 280 35.03 66.82 -0.35
N ARG A 281 35.54 67.95 0.15
CA ARG A 281 37.00 68.13 0.47
C ARG A 281 37.52 67.26 1.61
N PHE A 282 36.63 66.67 2.41
CA PHE A 282 36.97 65.79 3.50
C PHE A 282 36.96 64.32 3.13
N GLY A 283 36.54 64.00 1.88
CA GLY A 283 36.50 62.65 1.35
C GLY A 283 35.14 61.89 1.54
N TYR A 284 34.09 62.58 2.01
CA TYR A 284 32.75 61.99 2.07
C TYR A 284 32.15 61.98 0.67
N ALA A 285 31.80 60.77 0.23
CA ALA A 285 31.22 60.53 -1.08
C ALA A 285 29.73 60.13 -0.96
N ARG A 286 28.90 60.65 -1.87
CA ARG A 286 27.47 60.30 -2.03
C ARG A 286 27.03 60.44 -3.46
N THR A 287 25.92 59.85 -3.78
CA THR A 287 25.22 60.05 -5.06
C THR A 287 23.98 60.90 -4.87
N ILE A 288 23.65 61.76 -5.84
CA ILE A 288 22.38 62.47 -5.91
C ILE A 288 21.75 62.26 -7.29
N ASP A 289 20.42 62.26 -7.36
CA ASP A 289 19.73 62.16 -8.62
C ASP A 289 19.92 63.43 -9.47
N MET A 290 19.84 63.30 -10.79
CA MET A 290 20.05 64.41 -11.73
C MET A 290 19.09 65.58 -11.49
N ALA A 291 17.83 65.30 -11.10
CA ALA A 291 16.85 66.36 -10.85
C ALA A 291 17.17 67.16 -9.57
N ALA A 292 17.71 66.51 -8.55
CA ALA A 292 18.21 67.21 -7.34
C ALA A 292 19.48 67.97 -7.63
N PHE A 293 20.36 67.44 -8.48
CA PHE A 293 21.56 68.12 -8.92
C PHE A 293 21.23 69.41 -9.67
N GLU A 294 20.37 69.34 -10.70
CA GLU A 294 19.99 70.52 -11.49
C GLU A 294 19.35 71.63 -10.64
N ARG A 295 18.56 71.28 -9.62
CA ARG A 295 17.95 72.25 -8.70
C ARG A 295 18.96 72.97 -7.78
N ASN A 296 20.07 72.32 -7.44
CA ASN A 296 21.06 72.85 -6.47
C ASN A 296 22.47 72.90 -7.03
N LYS A 297 22.63 73.07 -8.35
CA LYS A 297 23.88 72.96 -9.09
C LYS A 297 25.02 73.79 -8.51
N ASP A 298 24.79 75.10 -8.27
CA ASP A 298 25.79 75.99 -7.73
C ASP A 298 26.26 75.63 -6.33
N ALA A 299 25.35 75.26 -5.45
CA ALA A 299 25.65 74.78 -4.10
C ALA A 299 26.47 73.49 -4.11
N VAL A 300 26.10 72.53 -4.96
CA VAL A 300 26.80 71.24 -5.11
C VAL A 300 28.24 71.47 -5.60
N PHE A 301 28.50 72.34 -6.55
CA PHE A 301 29.86 72.66 -7.01
C PHE A 301 30.69 73.42 -5.97
N ASN A 302 30.07 74.29 -5.17
CA ASN A 302 30.78 75.05 -4.15
C ASN A 302 31.17 74.20 -2.95
N GLU A 303 30.38 73.22 -2.56
CA GLU A 303 30.58 72.39 -1.39
C GLU A 303 31.42 71.12 -1.65
N ASN A 304 31.52 70.67 -2.89
CA ASN A 304 32.14 69.41 -3.24
C ASN A 304 33.38 69.57 -4.14
N LYS A 305 34.40 68.73 -3.91
CA LYS A 305 35.67 68.73 -4.65
C LYS A 305 35.56 68.01 -6.00
N TYR A 306 34.75 66.95 -6.03
CA TYR A 306 34.49 66.16 -7.23
C TYR A 306 32.99 66.08 -7.47
N VAL A 307 32.56 66.34 -8.71
CA VAL A 307 31.17 66.24 -9.14
C VAL A 307 31.24 65.61 -10.52
N ILE A 308 30.84 64.32 -10.62
CA ILE A 308 31.04 63.50 -11.81
C ILE A 308 29.71 62.77 -12.12
N PRO A 309 29.21 62.79 -13.36
CA PRO A 309 28.10 61.98 -13.77
C PRO A 309 28.52 60.51 -13.83
N VAL A 310 27.66 59.61 -13.30
CA VAL A 310 27.90 58.15 -13.24
C VAL A 310 26.65 57.43 -13.74
#